data_41784aaba5c24fa3af1cc6b473ef8e85
#
_entry.id   41784aaba5c24fa3af1cc6b473ef8e85
#
_cell.length_a   1.000
_cell.length_b   1.000
_cell.length_c   1.000
_cell.angle_alpha   90.00
_cell.angle_beta   90.00
_cell.angle_gamma   90.00
#
_symmetry.space_group_name_H-M   'P 1'
#
loop_
_entity.id
_entity.type
_entity.pdbx_description
1 polymer ?
#
loop_
_entity_poly.entity_id
_entity_poly.type
_entity_poly.pdbx_seq_one_letter_code
_entity_poly.pdbx_strand_id
1 'polypeptide(L)'
;MCRLQSLRRVRPVIAWNSQNDWVSFAKQFGRVVDVGTLSPGYLAEYLVGLPVLLNPLIAAIAAVTAWRWARRRLPSHSREIGALLLVVAPFLIYMAIHALHHRIDGNWLAPALSTLAIVGAFGGSHLVADDTSGRAARRWRAAVVPVGVGAALIAGFFLQPHPPFAIVGLDPGRPFHGWDAFADDVDRLRRQTGASWVVLDDYNYVAELSFHFRDMNVPVDQITERVRYRFRPPPGEDVIATRALVLLKRPAETYAACLPGLSPAGVVEYRGRPDDPAHATFAAYIVENIAPEVFVAGCDRNARP
;
A
#
# COMPACT_ATOMS: atom_id res chain seq x y z
N MET A 1 -18.78 -29.98 9.37
CA MET A 1 -17.30 -30.01 9.51
C MET A 1 -16.60 -28.72 9.04
N CYS A 2 -17.09 -27.96 8.09
CA CYS A 2 -16.41 -26.76 7.55
C CYS A 2 -16.25 -25.57 8.55
N ARG A 3 -17.16 -25.38 9.50
CA ARG A 3 -17.11 -24.26 10.49
C ARG A 3 -15.97 -24.37 11.51
N LEU A 4 -15.54 -25.58 11.87
CA LEU A 4 -14.47 -25.76 12.86
C LEU A 4 -13.08 -25.55 12.27
N GLN A 5 -12.90 -25.75 10.97
CA GLN A 5 -11.62 -25.53 10.30
C GLN A 5 -11.30 -24.05 10.07
N SER A 6 -12.31 -23.21 9.82
CA SER A 6 -12.11 -21.77 9.66
C SER A 6 -11.73 -21.08 10.97
N LEU A 7 -12.33 -21.49 12.09
CA LEU A 7 -11.97 -20.97 13.43
C LEU A 7 -10.53 -21.35 13.82
N ARG A 8 -10.04 -22.53 13.43
CA ARG A 8 -8.65 -22.94 13.70
C ARG A 8 -7.63 -22.07 12.97
N ARG A 9 -7.96 -21.55 11.77
CA ARG A 9 -7.08 -20.68 10.98
C ARG A 9 -7.01 -19.25 11.51
N VAL A 10 -8.07 -18.76 12.13
CA VAL A 10 -8.14 -17.39 12.68
C VAL A 10 -7.56 -17.33 14.11
N ARG A 11 -7.55 -18.44 14.84
CA ARG A 11 -7.02 -18.53 16.20
C ARG A 11 -5.61 -17.92 16.40
N PRO A 12 -4.61 -18.21 15.55
CA PRO A 12 -3.28 -17.62 15.71
C PRO A 12 -3.28 -16.10 15.64
N VAL A 13 -4.07 -15.53 14.72
CA VAL A 13 -4.18 -14.07 14.54
C VAL A 13 -4.84 -13.43 15.77
N ILE A 14 -5.91 -14.03 16.29
CA ILE A 14 -6.60 -13.53 17.49
C ILE A 14 -5.70 -13.66 18.71
N ALA A 15 -5.08 -14.83 18.92
CA ALA A 15 -4.19 -15.07 20.05
C ALA A 15 -3.00 -14.11 20.05
N TRP A 16 -2.40 -13.90 18.86
CA TRP A 16 -1.30 -12.95 18.73
C TRP A 16 -1.76 -11.52 19.03
N ASN A 17 -2.88 -11.06 18.47
CA ASN A 17 -3.38 -9.71 18.72
C ASN A 17 -3.75 -9.48 20.20
N SER A 18 -4.34 -10.49 20.87
CA SER A 18 -4.69 -10.38 22.29
C SER A 18 -3.47 -10.25 23.21
N GLN A 19 -2.32 -10.74 22.75
CA GLN A 19 -1.03 -10.63 23.45
C GLN A 19 -0.24 -9.37 23.08
N ASN A 20 -0.69 -8.64 22.04
CA ASN A 20 0.00 -7.49 21.45
C ASN A 20 -0.91 -6.26 21.36
N ASP A 21 -1.76 -6.03 22.36
CA ASP A 21 -2.62 -4.84 22.52
C ASP A 21 -3.52 -4.56 21.31
N TRP A 22 -3.90 -5.60 20.58
CA TRP A 22 -4.75 -5.50 19.38
C TRP A 22 -4.20 -4.54 18.30
N VAL A 23 -2.89 -4.36 18.27
CA VAL A 23 -2.21 -3.35 17.44
C VAL A 23 -2.57 -3.44 15.96
N SER A 24 -2.75 -4.64 15.39
CA SER A 24 -3.15 -4.81 13.99
C SER A 24 -4.56 -4.29 13.75
N PHE A 25 -5.48 -4.55 14.67
CA PHE A 25 -6.85 -4.06 14.59
C PHE A 25 -6.90 -2.56 14.82
N ALA A 26 -6.19 -2.05 15.84
CA ALA A 26 -6.09 -0.61 16.09
C ALA A 26 -5.55 0.14 14.86
N LYS A 27 -4.50 -0.38 14.20
CA LYS A 27 -3.95 0.24 12.98
C LYS A 27 -4.92 0.20 11.80
N GLN A 28 -5.67 -0.89 11.61
CA GLN A 28 -6.59 -1.03 10.47
C GLN A 28 -7.90 -0.28 10.68
N PHE A 29 -8.48 -0.39 11.86
CA PHE A 29 -9.80 0.21 12.16
C PHE A 29 -9.69 1.62 12.73
N GLY A 30 -8.58 1.97 13.38
CA GLY A 30 -8.33 3.32 13.90
C GLY A 30 -8.42 4.41 12.84
N ARG A 31 -8.02 4.10 11.61
CA ARG A 31 -8.14 5.02 10.46
C ARG A 31 -9.58 5.37 10.09
N VAL A 32 -10.56 4.55 10.46
CA VAL A 32 -11.98 4.82 10.20
C VAL A 32 -12.57 5.73 11.26
N VAL A 33 -12.02 5.64 12.48
CA VAL A 33 -12.46 6.46 13.61
C VAL A 33 -11.78 7.83 13.62
N ASP A 34 -10.66 7.94 12.90
CA ASP A 34 -10.00 9.23 12.67
C ASP A 34 -10.85 10.06 11.70
N VAL A 35 -11.74 10.86 12.29
CA VAL A 35 -12.70 11.71 11.58
C VAL A 35 -11.94 12.94 11.08
N GLY A 36 -11.19 12.76 10.01
CA GLY A 36 -10.61 13.87 9.24
C GLY A 36 -11.70 14.77 8.64
N THR A 37 -11.30 15.80 7.95
CA THR A 37 -12.26 16.65 7.21
C THR A 37 -12.94 15.84 6.10
N LEU A 38 -14.27 15.97 6.00
CA LEU A 38 -15.04 15.37 4.91
C LEU A 38 -14.51 15.83 3.55
N SER A 39 -14.13 14.90 2.71
CA SER A 39 -13.63 15.13 1.36
C SER A 39 -14.45 14.37 0.31
N PRO A 40 -15.48 14.98 -0.27
CA PRO A 40 -16.25 14.34 -1.34
C PRO A 40 -15.40 13.93 -2.54
N GLY A 41 -14.25 14.58 -2.75
CA GLY A 41 -13.30 14.25 -3.83
C GLY A 41 -12.73 12.83 -3.71
N TYR A 42 -12.35 12.40 -2.52
CA TYR A 42 -11.84 11.03 -2.31
C TYR A 42 -12.92 9.97 -2.53
N LEU A 43 -14.17 10.26 -2.12
CA LEU A 43 -15.28 9.36 -2.43
C LEU A 43 -15.53 9.28 -3.95
N ALA A 44 -15.44 10.39 -4.68
CA ALA A 44 -15.56 10.38 -6.13
C ALA A 44 -14.40 9.60 -6.78
N GLU A 45 -13.15 9.78 -6.32
CA GLU A 45 -12.00 8.97 -6.76
C GLU A 45 -12.26 7.47 -6.53
N TYR A 46 -12.79 7.08 -5.39
CA TYR A 46 -13.14 5.69 -5.09
C TYR A 46 -14.22 5.14 -6.02
N LEU A 47 -15.32 5.88 -6.20
CA LEU A 47 -16.46 5.46 -7.03
C LEU A 47 -16.09 5.35 -8.52
N VAL A 48 -15.16 6.18 -9.00
CA VAL A 48 -14.64 6.09 -10.37
C VAL A 48 -13.51 5.09 -10.48
N GLY A 49 -12.62 5.05 -9.49
CA GLY A 49 -11.44 4.19 -9.50
C GLY A 49 -11.78 2.70 -9.45
N LEU A 50 -12.78 2.30 -8.67
CA LEU A 50 -13.18 0.89 -8.57
C LEU A 50 -13.62 0.30 -9.93
N PRO A 51 -14.54 0.92 -10.71
CA PRO A 51 -14.87 0.47 -12.05
C PRO A 51 -13.68 0.47 -13.03
N VAL A 52 -12.83 1.48 -12.95
CA VAL A 52 -11.65 1.58 -13.84
C VAL A 52 -10.67 0.45 -13.55
N LEU A 53 -10.36 0.17 -12.29
CA LEU A 53 -9.47 -0.92 -11.87
C LEU A 53 -10.03 -2.30 -12.20
N LEU A 54 -11.35 -2.48 -12.08
CA LEU A 54 -12.03 -3.75 -12.42
C LEU A 54 -12.16 -3.98 -13.92
N ASN A 55 -11.98 -2.98 -14.75
CA ASN A 55 -12.46 -2.84 -16.12
C ASN A 55 -13.93 -2.37 -16.15
N PRO A 56 -14.23 -1.23 -16.81
CA PRO A 56 -15.57 -0.64 -16.80
C PRO A 56 -16.68 -1.58 -17.32
N LEU A 57 -16.38 -2.43 -18.30
CA LEU A 57 -17.35 -3.38 -18.84
C LEU A 57 -17.68 -4.48 -17.82
N ILE A 58 -16.65 -5.05 -17.18
CA ILE A 58 -16.84 -6.06 -16.13
C ILE A 58 -17.59 -5.46 -14.96
N ALA A 59 -17.23 -4.23 -14.55
CA ALA A 59 -17.90 -3.50 -13.49
C ALA A 59 -19.39 -3.28 -13.79
N ALA A 60 -19.73 -2.85 -15.00
CA ALA A 60 -21.12 -2.66 -15.41
C ALA A 60 -21.92 -3.97 -15.36
N ILE A 61 -21.35 -5.08 -15.83
CA ILE A 61 -22.02 -6.39 -15.77
C ILE A 61 -22.15 -6.89 -14.35
N ALA A 62 -21.12 -6.72 -13.52
CA ALA A 62 -21.17 -7.07 -12.11
C ALA A 62 -22.28 -6.26 -11.38
N ALA A 63 -22.38 -4.95 -11.67
CA ALA A 63 -23.42 -4.09 -11.12
C ALA A 63 -24.84 -4.52 -11.56
N VAL A 64 -25.02 -4.83 -12.85
CA VAL A 64 -26.30 -5.36 -13.37
C VAL A 64 -26.63 -6.71 -12.72
N THR A 65 -25.64 -7.58 -12.55
CA THR A 65 -25.83 -8.89 -11.92
C THR A 65 -26.22 -8.73 -10.45
N ALA A 66 -25.53 -7.86 -9.71
CA ALA A 66 -25.87 -7.53 -8.32
C ALA A 66 -27.28 -6.93 -8.20
N TRP A 67 -27.64 -6.02 -9.10
CA TRP A 67 -28.99 -5.45 -9.15
C TRP A 67 -30.07 -6.50 -9.43
N ARG A 68 -29.86 -7.42 -10.41
CA ARG A 68 -30.77 -8.53 -10.70
C ARG A 68 -30.92 -9.47 -9.51
N TRP A 69 -29.82 -9.75 -8.82
CA TRP A 69 -29.84 -10.54 -7.59
C TRP A 69 -30.68 -9.86 -6.50
N ALA A 70 -30.44 -8.59 -6.22
CA ALA A 70 -31.18 -7.83 -5.23
C ALA A 70 -32.68 -7.77 -5.53
N ARG A 71 -33.05 -7.73 -6.83
CA ARG A 71 -34.42 -7.76 -7.31
C ARG A 71 -35.02 -9.19 -7.44
N ARG A 72 -34.28 -10.22 -6.98
CA ARG A 72 -34.67 -11.63 -7.07
C ARG A 72 -34.99 -12.07 -8.51
N ARG A 73 -34.30 -11.50 -9.51
CA ARG A 73 -34.49 -11.77 -10.95
C ARG A 73 -33.41 -12.66 -11.57
N LEU A 74 -32.55 -13.29 -10.72
CA LEU A 74 -31.59 -14.29 -11.18
C LEU A 74 -32.23 -15.68 -11.12
N PRO A 75 -32.38 -16.37 -12.27
CA PRO A 75 -33.05 -17.68 -12.34
C PRO A 75 -32.18 -18.80 -11.76
N SER A 76 -30.86 -18.69 -11.85
CA SER A 76 -29.92 -19.73 -11.42
C SER A 76 -28.77 -19.09 -10.61
N HIS A 77 -28.08 -19.93 -9.78
CA HIS A 77 -26.92 -19.53 -8.99
C HIS A 77 -27.10 -18.29 -8.10
N SER A 78 -28.34 -17.97 -7.74
CA SER A 78 -28.67 -16.82 -6.90
C SER A 78 -28.03 -16.90 -5.51
N ARG A 79 -27.83 -18.12 -4.98
CA ARG A 79 -27.16 -18.34 -3.67
C ARG A 79 -25.68 -18.07 -3.73
N GLU A 80 -25.01 -18.53 -4.77
CA GLU A 80 -23.56 -18.39 -5.00
C GLU A 80 -23.22 -16.93 -5.25
N ILE A 81 -23.94 -16.25 -6.12
CA ILE A 81 -23.80 -14.81 -6.36
C ILE A 81 -24.09 -14.02 -5.08
N GLY A 82 -25.15 -14.37 -4.36
CA GLY A 82 -25.47 -13.75 -3.08
C GLY A 82 -24.36 -13.90 -2.05
N ALA A 83 -23.77 -15.10 -1.94
CA ALA A 83 -22.65 -15.34 -1.05
C ALA A 83 -21.43 -14.48 -1.40
N LEU A 84 -21.07 -14.38 -2.69
CA LEU A 84 -19.96 -13.53 -3.16
C LEU A 84 -20.23 -12.04 -2.86
N LEU A 85 -21.43 -11.56 -3.16
CA LEU A 85 -21.83 -10.17 -2.90
C LEU A 85 -21.84 -9.85 -1.40
N LEU A 86 -22.37 -10.75 -0.56
CA LEU A 86 -22.41 -10.56 0.88
C LEU A 86 -21.01 -10.62 1.53
N VAL A 87 -20.08 -11.36 0.97
CA VAL A 87 -18.68 -11.38 1.43
C VAL A 87 -17.95 -10.08 1.08
N VAL A 88 -18.18 -9.55 -0.12
CA VAL A 88 -17.45 -8.35 -0.57
C VAL A 88 -18.10 -7.04 -0.11
N ALA A 89 -19.43 -7.03 0.14
CA ALA A 89 -20.15 -5.81 0.47
C ALA A 89 -19.64 -5.10 1.74
N PRO A 90 -19.38 -5.79 2.87
CA PRO A 90 -18.85 -5.13 4.08
C PRO A 90 -17.53 -4.41 3.81
N PHE A 91 -16.65 -5.02 3.01
CA PHE A 91 -15.38 -4.42 2.62
C PHE A 91 -15.58 -3.19 1.75
N LEU A 92 -16.46 -3.24 0.74
CA LEU A 92 -16.74 -2.09 -0.12
C LEU A 92 -17.40 -0.94 0.66
N ILE A 93 -18.30 -1.26 1.59
CA ILE A 93 -18.93 -0.26 2.46
C ILE A 93 -17.87 0.39 3.37
N TYR A 94 -17.01 -0.42 3.97
CA TYR A 94 -15.89 0.07 4.78
C TYR A 94 -14.99 1.02 4.00
N MET A 95 -14.61 0.65 2.77
CA MET A 95 -13.80 1.51 1.90
C MET A 95 -14.54 2.80 1.51
N ALA A 96 -15.85 2.73 1.25
CA ALA A 96 -16.65 3.92 0.97
C ALA A 96 -16.70 4.89 2.15
N ILE A 97 -16.86 4.39 3.38
CA ILE A 97 -16.83 5.19 4.61
C ILE A 97 -15.43 5.81 4.79
N HIS A 98 -14.37 5.02 4.59
CA HIS A 98 -13.00 5.52 4.65
C HIS A 98 -12.72 6.60 3.61
N ALA A 99 -13.25 6.45 2.39
CA ALA A 99 -13.12 7.43 1.31
C ALA A 99 -13.82 8.77 1.58
N LEU A 100 -14.68 8.87 2.58
CA LEU A 100 -15.24 10.15 3.00
C LEU A 100 -14.20 11.07 3.64
N HIS A 101 -13.13 10.52 4.19
CA HIS A 101 -12.13 11.24 4.98
C HIS A 101 -10.71 11.13 4.43
N HIS A 102 -10.38 10.00 3.78
CA HIS A 102 -9.02 9.69 3.35
C HIS A 102 -8.99 9.11 1.95
N ARG A 103 -7.91 9.36 1.23
CA ARG A 103 -7.68 8.77 -0.08
C ARG A 103 -7.46 7.26 0.05
N ILE A 104 -8.03 6.48 -0.89
CA ILE A 104 -7.84 5.03 -0.99
C ILE A 104 -6.80 4.75 -2.07
N ASP A 105 -5.75 4.02 -1.71
CA ASP A 105 -4.82 3.51 -2.69
C ASP A 105 -5.43 2.35 -3.47
N GLY A 106 -5.20 2.30 -4.79
CA GLY A 106 -5.83 1.33 -5.69
C GLY A 106 -5.55 -0.13 -5.31
N ASN A 107 -4.39 -0.43 -4.75
CA ASN A 107 -4.01 -1.77 -4.28
C ASN A 107 -4.87 -2.26 -3.11
N TRP A 108 -5.49 -1.36 -2.33
CA TRP A 108 -6.38 -1.76 -1.24
C TRP A 108 -7.66 -2.41 -1.74
N LEU A 109 -8.07 -2.09 -2.97
CA LEU A 109 -9.28 -2.66 -3.58
C LEU A 109 -9.06 -4.06 -4.17
N ALA A 110 -7.83 -4.53 -4.29
CA ALA A 110 -7.49 -5.81 -4.91
C ALA A 110 -8.31 -7.01 -4.39
N PRO A 111 -8.60 -7.18 -3.09
CA PRO A 111 -9.43 -8.28 -2.60
C PRO A 111 -10.86 -8.28 -3.16
N ALA A 112 -11.43 -7.08 -3.41
CA ALA A 112 -12.77 -6.94 -3.95
C ALA A 112 -12.80 -7.20 -5.46
N LEU A 113 -11.74 -6.81 -6.19
CA LEU A 113 -11.69 -6.91 -7.65
C LEU A 113 -11.86 -8.35 -8.13
N SER A 114 -11.22 -9.33 -7.49
CA SER A 114 -11.35 -10.76 -7.84
C SER A 114 -12.80 -11.23 -7.70
N THR A 115 -13.44 -10.91 -6.58
CA THR A 115 -14.82 -11.30 -6.31
C THR A 115 -15.79 -10.64 -7.30
N LEU A 116 -15.62 -9.35 -7.56
CA LEU A 116 -16.45 -8.63 -8.52
C LEU A 116 -16.23 -9.10 -9.96
N ALA A 117 -15.01 -9.49 -10.33
CA ALA A 117 -14.72 -10.08 -11.64
C ALA A 117 -15.45 -11.41 -11.81
N ILE A 118 -15.52 -12.27 -10.79
CA ILE A 118 -16.29 -13.51 -10.81
C ILE A 118 -17.79 -13.21 -10.99
N VAL A 119 -18.33 -12.25 -10.23
CA VAL A 119 -19.74 -11.83 -10.36
C VAL A 119 -20.02 -11.29 -11.77
N GLY A 120 -19.10 -10.51 -12.34
CA GLY A 120 -19.19 -10.00 -13.70
C GLY A 120 -19.14 -11.13 -14.76
N ALA A 121 -18.21 -12.07 -14.62
CA ALA A 121 -18.09 -13.21 -15.52
C ALA A 121 -19.36 -14.09 -15.50
N PHE A 122 -19.90 -14.32 -14.32
CA PHE A 122 -21.17 -15.04 -14.12
C PHE A 122 -22.33 -14.33 -14.83
N GLY A 123 -22.49 -13.03 -14.60
CA GLY A 123 -23.51 -12.24 -15.29
C GLY A 123 -23.37 -12.25 -16.81
N GLY A 124 -22.12 -12.16 -17.30
CA GLY A 124 -21.81 -12.26 -18.73
C GLY A 124 -22.15 -13.61 -19.31
N SER A 125 -21.89 -14.72 -18.61
CA SER A 125 -22.23 -16.08 -19.07
C SER A 125 -23.75 -16.26 -19.21
N HIS A 126 -24.55 -15.69 -18.32
CA HIS A 126 -26.01 -15.72 -18.44
C HIS A 126 -26.53 -14.90 -19.63
N LEU A 127 -25.95 -13.72 -19.89
CA LEU A 127 -26.30 -12.94 -21.07
C LEU A 127 -26.01 -13.68 -22.37
N VAL A 128 -24.99 -14.55 -22.34
CA VAL A 128 -24.62 -15.40 -23.46
C VAL A 128 -25.53 -16.62 -23.60
N ALA A 129 -25.88 -17.24 -22.47
CA ALA A 129 -26.71 -18.45 -22.44
C ALA A 129 -28.16 -18.18 -22.89
N ASP A 130 -28.70 -16.99 -22.61
CA ASP A 130 -30.04 -16.59 -22.99
C ASP A 130 -30.14 -16.25 -24.49
N ASP A 131 -29.02 -16.12 -25.21
CA ASP A 131 -29.00 -15.76 -26.64
C ASP A 131 -28.83 -16.99 -27.54
N THR A 132 -29.94 -17.50 -28.00
CA THR A 132 -29.99 -18.62 -28.97
C THR A 132 -29.35 -18.31 -30.32
N SER A 133 -29.13 -17.01 -30.64
CA SER A 133 -28.53 -16.58 -31.91
C SER A 133 -27.01 -16.58 -31.93
N GLY A 134 -26.37 -16.78 -30.80
CA GLY A 134 -24.91 -16.71 -30.64
C GLY A 134 -24.30 -15.31 -30.84
N ARG A 135 -25.12 -14.28 -31.06
CA ARG A 135 -24.64 -12.90 -31.26
C ARG A 135 -24.10 -12.29 -29.94
N ALA A 136 -24.75 -12.57 -28.83
CA ALA A 136 -24.29 -12.11 -27.54
C ALA A 136 -22.93 -12.71 -27.15
N ALA A 137 -22.74 -14.02 -27.40
CA ALA A 137 -21.45 -14.69 -27.18
C ALA A 137 -20.33 -14.07 -28.01
N ARG A 138 -20.62 -13.76 -29.28
CA ARG A 138 -19.65 -13.14 -30.17
C ARG A 138 -19.33 -11.72 -29.76
N ARG A 139 -20.33 -10.91 -29.43
CA ARG A 139 -20.12 -9.54 -28.91
C ARG A 139 -19.38 -9.52 -27.60
N TRP A 140 -19.67 -10.43 -26.68
CA TRP A 140 -18.97 -10.59 -25.40
C TRP A 140 -17.49 -10.90 -25.62
N ARG A 141 -17.17 -11.91 -26.44
CA ARG A 141 -15.77 -12.24 -26.75
C ARG A 141 -15.05 -11.09 -27.46
N ALA A 142 -15.71 -10.44 -28.42
CA ALA A 142 -15.14 -9.30 -29.12
C ALA A 142 -14.86 -8.10 -28.20
N ALA A 143 -15.59 -7.95 -27.11
CA ALA A 143 -15.38 -6.88 -26.14
C ALA A 143 -14.35 -7.25 -25.05
N VAL A 144 -14.45 -8.46 -24.48
CA VAL A 144 -13.64 -8.86 -23.32
C VAL A 144 -12.22 -9.29 -23.70
N VAL A 145 -12.07 -10.03 -24.81
CA VAL A 145 -10.75 -10.54 -25.23
C VAL A 145 -9.75 -9.42 -25.54
N PRO A 146 -10.07 -8.41 -26.36
CA PRO A 146 -9.14 -7.32 -26.63
C PRO A 146 -8.76 -6.53 -25.38
N VAL A 147 -9.72 -6.34 -24.45
CA VAL A 147 -9.46 -5.65 -23.19
C VAL A 147 -8.50 -6.47 -22.30
N GLY A 148 -8.73 -7.79 -22.19
CA GLY A 148 -7.85 -8.68 -21.43
C GLY A 148 -6.44 -8.73 -22.03
N VAL A 149 -6.35 -8.86 -23.35
CA VAL A 149 -5.05 -8.82 -24.07
C VAL A 149 -4.38 -7.47 -23.89
N GLY A 150 -5.11 -6.37 -24.06
CA GLY A 150 -4.58 -5.02 -23.86
C GLY A 150 -4.06 -4.81 -22.45
N ALA A 151 -4.81 -5.24 -21.42
CA ALA A 151 -4.38 -5.17 -20.03
C ALA A 151 -3.11 -6.02 -19.77
N ALA A 152 -3.03 -7.23 -20.33
CA ALA A 152 -1.86 -8.08 -20.22
C ALA A 152 -0.63 -7.47 -20.92
N LEU A 153 -0.80 -6.86 -22.09
CA LEU A 153 0.27 -6.17 -22.81
C LEU A 153 0.76 -4.93 -22.03
N ILE A 154 -0.16 -4.14 -21.47
CA ILE A 154 0.18 -2.98 -20.63
C ILE A 154 0.92 -3.45 -19.38
N ALA A 155 0.42 -4.47 -18.68
CA ALA A 155 1.10 -5.01 -17.51
C ALA A 155 2.50 -5.54 -17.87
N GLY A 156 2.63 -6.31 -18.97
CA GLY A 156 3.92 -6.79 -19.45
C GLY A 156 4.88 -5.66 -19.82
N PHE A 157 4.37 -4.57 -20.37
CA PHE A 157 5.17 -3.39 -20.69
C PHE A 157 5.71 -2.71 -19.41
N PHE A 158 4.87 -2.52 -18.40
CA PHE A 158 5.28 -1.89 -17.13
C PHE A 158 6.15 -2.78 -16.22
N LEU A 159 6.10 -4.10 -16.44
CA LEU A 159 6.98 -5.04 -15.74
C LEU A 159 8.40 -5.07 -16.31
N GLN A 160 8.67 -4.40 -17.44
CA GLN A 160 10.01 -4.31 -17.98
C GLN A 160 10.87 -3.35 -17.13
N PRO A 161 12.14 -3.71 -16.83
CA PRO A 161 13.05 -2.86 -16.07
C PRO A 161 13.28 -1.48 -16.72
N HIS A 162 13.20 -1.43 -18.05
CA HIS A 162 13.45 -0.22 -18.86
C HIS A 162 12.38 -0.11 -19.95
N PRO A 163 11.17 0.33 -19.64
CA PRO A 163 10.15 0.51 -20.67
C PRO A 163 10.59 1.57 -21.67
N PRO A 164 10.49 1.31 -23.01
CA PRO A 164 11.00 2.20 -24.05
C PRO A 164 10.32 3.58 -24.11
N PHE A 165 9.16 3.72 -23.45
CA PHE A 165 8.40 4.96 -23.38
C PHE A 165 7.97 5.24 -21.94
N ALA A 166 8.87 5.82 -21.15
CA ALA A 166 8.48 6.35 -19.85
C ALA A 166 7.69 7.65 -20.06
N ILE A 167 6.38 7.59 -20.00
CA ILE A 167 5.56 8.79 -19.91
C ILE A 167 5.79 9.35 -18.52
N VAL A 168 6.51 10.45 -18.42
CA VAL A 168 6.81 11.11 -17.14
C VAL A 168 5.50 11.36 -16.38
N GLY A 169 5.41 10.84 -15.16
CA GLY A 169 4.22 10.95 -14.30
C GLY A 169 3.17 9.84 -14.45
N LEU A 170 3.22 9.01 -15.51
CA LEU A 170 2.27 7.90 -15.71
C LEU A 170 2.94 6.52 -15.65
N ASP A 171 4.21 6.43 -15.30
CA ASP A 171 4.93 5.17 -15.14
C ASP A 171 4.65 4.57 -13.74
N PRO A 172 3.78 3.55 -13.62
CA PRO A 172 3.50 2.90 -12.35
C PRO A 172 4.68 2.07 -11.83
N GLY A 173 5.65 1.74 -12.68
CA GLY A 173 6.89 1.06 -12.30
C GLY A 173 7.93 1.99 -11.66
N ARG A 174 7.78 3.29 -11.83
CA ARG A 174 8.72 4.29 -11.35
C ARG A 174 9.11 4.15 -9.86
N PRO A 175 8.18 3.87 -8.91
CA PRO A 175 8.53 3.65 -7.50
C PRO A 175 9.36 2.40 -7.22
N PHE A 176 9.51 1.50 -8.19
CA PHE A 176 10.28 0.26 -8.05
C PHE A 176 11.71 0.35 -8.60
N HIS A 177 12.11 1.50 -9.14
CA HIS A 177 13.42 1.72 -9.72
C HIS A 177 14.25 2.70 -8.89
N GLY A 178 15.57 2.66 -9.07
CA GLY A 178 16.52 3.64 -8.51
C GLY A 178 16.88 3.42 -7.03
N TRP A 179 16.44 2.33 -6.43
CA TRP A 179 16.75 2.02 -5.02
C TRP A 179 18.23 1.75 -4.79
N ASP A 180 18.91 1.07 -5.72
CA ASP A 180 20.37 0.84 -5.64
C ASP A 180 21.12 2.17 -5.64
N ALA A 181 20.80 3.06 -6.59
CA ALA A 181 21.44 4.37 -6.68
C ALA A 181 21.19 5.24 -5.44
N PHE A 182 19.97 5.20 -4.91
CA PHE A 182 19.62 5.89 -3.66
C PHE A 182 20.39 5.33 -2.47
N ALA A 183 20.50 4.00 -2.36
CA ALA A 183 21.25 3.35 -1.30
C ALA A 183 22.75 3.67 -1.39
N ASP A 184 23.32 3.70 -2.60
CA ASP A 184 24.70 4.10 -2.84
C ASP A 184 24.96 5.56 -2.45
N ASP A 185 24.03 6.47 -2.74
CA ASP A 185 24.14 7.88 -2.35
C ASP A 185 24.08 8.05 -0.84
N VAL A 186 23.17 7.33 -0.17
CA VAL A 186 23.08 7.32 1.29
C VAL A 186 24.35 6.75 1.92
N ASP A 187 24.88 5.63 1.40
CA ASP A 187 26.10 5.02 1.94
C ASP A 187 27.33 5.90 1.71
N ARG A 188 27.42 6.56 0.55
CA ARG A 188 28.48 7.52 0.27
C ARG A 188 28.46 8.68 1.29
N LEU A 189 27.30 9.28 1.52
CA LEU A 189 27.17 10.36 2.49
C LEU A 189 27.45 9.89 3.92
N ARG A 190 26.96 8.68 4.29
CA ARG A 190 27.25 8.05 5.58
C ARG A 190 28.75 7.91 5.81
N ARG A 191 29.49 7.39 4.82
CA ARG A 191 30.97 7.25 4.92
C ARG A 191 31.68 8.60 4.98
N GLN A 192 31.27 9.57 4.18
CA GLN A 192 31.84 10.92 4.15
C GLN A 192 31.71 11.64 5.49
N THR A 193 30.61 11.40 6.19
CA THR A 193 30.30 12.00 7.49
C THR A 193 30.83 11.18 8.68
N GLY A 194 31.38 9.99 8.43
CA GLY A 194 31.84 9.06 9.46
C GLY A 194 30.70 8.46 10.30
N ALA A 195 29.47 8.46 9.78
CA ALA A 195 28.35 7.83 10.44
C ALA A 195 28.43 6.31 10.32
N SER A 196 28.12 5.58 11.38
CA SER A 196 28.14 4.12 11.42
C SER A 196 26.81 3.49 11.04
N TRP A 197 25.72 4.21 11.16
CA TRP A 197 24.35 3.75 10.88
C TRP A 197 23.47 4.85 10.34
N VAL A 198 22.24 4.49 9.94
CA VAL A 198 21.29 5.39 9.27
C VAL A 198 19.94 5.38 10.00
N VAL A 199 19.34 6.55 10.12
CA VAL A 199 18.02 6.76 10.76
C VAL A 199 17.13 7.56 9.83
N LEU A 200 15.84 7.17 9.69
CA LEU A 200 14.89 7.86 8.83
C LEU A 200 13.56 8.14 9.54
N ASP A 201 12.82 9.09 8.96
CA ASP A 201 11.45 9.41 9.39
C ASP A 201 10.36 8.76 8.52
N ASP A 202 10.72 7.91 7.54
CA ASP A 202 9.77 7.24 6.65
C ASP A 202 10.04 5.73 6.57
N TYR A 203 9.04 4.94 6.98
CA TYR A 203 9.15 3.49 7.10
C TYR A 203 9.40 2.75 5.77
N ASN A 204 8.94 3.29 4.64
CA ASN A 204 9.16 2.67 3.33
C ASN A 204 10.66 2.66 2.99
N TYR A 205 11.32 3.79 3.21
CA TYR A 205 12.75 3.95 2.95
C TYR A 205 13.61 3.18 3.95
N VAL A 206 13.15 3.03 5.20
CA VAL A 206 13.80 2.15 6.17
C VAL A 206 13.79 0.70 5.69
N ALA A 207 12.67 0.22 5.15
CA ALA A 207 12.56 -1.14 4.63
C ALA A 207 13.55 -1.39 3.49
N GLU A 208 13.58 -0.48 2.50
CA GLU A 208 14.44 -0.58 1.32
C GLU A 208 15.94 -0.49 1.70
N LEU A 209 16.33 0.52 2.48
CA LEU A 209 17.72 0.65 2.91
C LEU A 209 18.16 -0.51 3.80
N SER A 210 17.29 -1.04 4.67
CA SER A 210 17.60 -2.23 5.46
C SER A 210 17.86 -3.46 4.57
N PHE A 211 17.18 -3.56 3.43
CA PHE A 211 17.41 -4.62 2.46
C PHE A 211 18.76 -4.43 1.74
N HIS A 212 19.05 -3.24 1.25
CA HIS A 212 20.29 -2.94 0.52
C HIS A 212 21.52 -2.99 1.42
N PHE A 213 21.40 -2.60 2.68
CA PHE A 213 22.53 -2.55 3.64
C PHE A 213 22.75 -3.85 4.43
N ARG A 214 21.92 -4.88 4.23
CA ARG A 214 22.03 -6.14 4.97
C ARG A 214 23.41 -6.79 4.89
N ASP A 215 24.00 -6.81 3.67
CA ASP A 215 25.30 -7.45 3.44
C ASP A 215 26.49 -6.58 3.91
N MET A 216 26.26 -5.30 4.12
CA MET A 216 27.23 -4.34 4.65
C MET A 216 27.19 -4.25 6.19
N ASN A 217 26.22 -4.90 6.82
CA ASN A 217 26.02 -4.86 8.27
C ASN A 217 25.82 -3.44 8.83
N VAL A 218 25.23 -2.53 8.02
CA VAL A 218 24.92 -1.17 8.42
C VAL A 218 23.53 -1.13 9.02
N PRO A 219 23.35 -0.79 10.29
CA PRO A 219 22.04 -0.69 10.90
C PRO A 219 21.23 0.46 10.28
N VAL A 220 19.93 0.21 10.02
CA VAL A 220 18.97 1.23 9.58
C VAL A 220 17.76 1.17 10.49
N ASP A 221 17.34 2.29 11.06
CA ASP A 221 16.17 2.31 11.93
C ASP A 221 15.27 3.54 11.68
N GLN A 222 14.11 3.53 12.31
CA GLN A 222 13.03 4.48 12.12
C GLN A 222 12.69 5.21 13.42
N ILE A 223 12.44 6.53 13.32
CA ILE A 223 12.06 7.38 14.44
C ILE A 223 10.58 7.74 14.50
N THR A 224 9.81 7.41 13.46
CA THR A 224 8.37 7.69 13.37
C THR A 224 7.57 6.41 13.19
N GLU A 225 6.27 6.42 13.38
CA GLU A 225 5.39 5.25 13.18
C GLU A 225 5.96 3.92 13.73
N ARG A 226 6.55 3.95 14.93
CA ARG A 226 7.22 2.79 15.55
C ARG A 226 6.34 1.54 15.63
N VAL A 227 5.03 1.70 15.57
CA VAL A 227 4.07 0.59 15.52
C VAL A 227 4.34 -0.39 14.37
N ARG A 228 4.94 0.06 13.26
CA ARG A 228 5.27 -0.79 12.11
C ARG A 228 6.46 -1.71 12.37
N TYR A 229 7.39 -1.26 13.22
CA TYR A 229 8.61 -1.98 13.60
C TYR A 229 8.63 -2.36 15.08
N ARG A 230 7.47 -2.38 15.75
CA ARG A 230 7.33 -2.67 17.19
C ARG A 230 8.01 -3.97 17.61
N PHE A 231 8.05 -4.97 16.73
CA PHE A 231 8.62 -6.28 17.01
C PHE A 231 10.09 -6.42 16.63
N ARG A 232 10.65 -5.39 16.00
CA ARG A 232 12.08 -5.31 15.78
C ARG A 232 12.69 -4.78 17.07
N PRO A 233 13.74 -5.43 17.62
CA PRO A 233 14.44 -4.90 18.78
C PRO A 233 14.99 -3.51 18.42
N PRO A 234 15.02 -2.58 19.38
CA PRO A 234 15.69 -1.29 19.19
C PRO A 234 17.16 -1.52 18.86
N PRO A 235 17.86 -0.56 18.23
CA PRO A 235 19.31 -0.64 18.03
C PRO A 235 20.01 -0.85 19.36
N GLY A 236 21.09 -1.63 19.38
CA GLY A 236 21.89 -1.85 20.57
C GLY A 236 22.49 -0.55 21.11
N GLU A 237 22.79 -0.51 22.39
CA GLU A 237 23.41 0.67 23.04
C GLU A 237 24.74 1.07 22.39
N ASP A 238 25.51 0.08 21.93
CA ASP A 238 26.73 0.26 21.17
C ASP A 238 26.51 0.99 19.84
N VAL A 239 25.39 0.75 19.16
CA VAL A 239 25.01 1.44 17.92
C VAL A 239 24.51 2.85 18.23
N ILE A 240 23.61 2.98 19.20
CA ILE A 240 22.97 4.27 19.56
C ILE A 240 24.03 5.30 20.04
N ALA A 241 25.06 4.85 20.73
CA ALA A 241 26.14 5.70 21.21
C ALA A 241 27.05 6.23 20.09
N THR A 242 26.92 5.71 18.86
CA THR A 242 27.75 6.13 17.73
C THR A 242 27.06 7.20 16.88
N ARG A 243 27.82 7.79 15.95
CA ARG A 243 27.33 8.80 15.02
C ARG A 243 26.35 8.20 14.02
N ALA A 244 25.14 8.80 13.92
CA ALA A 244 24.08 8.45 12.99
C ALA A 244 23.99 9.46 11.85
N LEU A 245 23.74 8.97 10.62
CA LEU A 245 23.21 9.75 9.52
C LEU A 245 21.69 9.75 9.63
N VAL A 246 21.08 10.90 9.85
CA VAL A 246 19.63 11.08 9.97
C VAL A 246 19.09 11.68 8.66
N LEU A 247 18.13 11.02 8.02
CA LEU A 247 17.50 11.44 6.78
C LEU A 247 16.04 11.81 7.07
N LEU A 248 15.68 13.08 6.88
CA LEU A 248 14.36 13.62 7.19
C LEU A 248 13.67 14.13 5.93
N LYS A 249 12.44 13.68 5.69
CA LYS A 249 11.52 14.26 4.68
C LYS A 249 10.81 15.51 5.20
N ARG A 250 10.56 15.56 6.51
CA ARG A 250 9.94 16.69 7.17
C ARG A 250 11.00 17.64 7.73
N PRO A 251 10.65 18.91 7.95
CA PRO A 251 11.58 19.89 8.55
C PRO A 251 12.16 19.39 9.89
N ALA A 252 13.44 19.65 10.12
CA ALA A 252 14.15 19.20 11.33
C ALA A 252 13.51 19.70 12.63
N GLU A 253 12.88 20.87 12.59
CA GLU A 253 12.18 21.47 13.73
C GLU A 253 11.06 20.56 14.26
N THR A 254 10.48 19.73 13.39
CA THR A 254 9.47 18.74 13.78
C THR A 254 10.04 17.75 14.80
N TYR A 255 11.33 17.49 14.72
CA TYR A 255 12.03 16.48 15.51
C TYR A 255 12.95 17.06 16.60
N ALA A 256 13.01 18.38 16.73
CA ALA A 256 13.93 19.05 17.67
C ALA A 256 13.81 18.59 19.13
N ALA A 257 12.61 18.17 19.53
CA ALA A 257 12.36 17.68 20.89
C ALA A 257 12.88 16.25 21.15
N CYS A 258 12.97 15.41 20.11
CA CYS A 258 13.42 14.02 20.25
C CYS A 258 14.83 13.79 19.68
N LEU A 259 15.30 14.65 18.78
CA LEU A 259 16.64 14.63 18.20
C LEU A 259 17.33 15.98 18.41
N PRO A 260 17.78 16.29 19.61
CA PRO A 260 18.55 17.50 19.85
C PRO A 260 19.92 17.40 19.16
N GLY A 261 20.44 18.54 18.70
CA GLY A 261 21.82 18.62 18.18
C GLY A 261 22.00 18.12 16.74
N LEU A 262 20.93 18.11 15.93
CA LEU A 262 21.02 17.82 14.49
C LEU A 262 21.98 18.81 13.80
N SER A 263 23.05 18.30 13.19
CA SER A 263 24.02 19.07 12.42
C SER A 263 23.82 18.80 10.93
N PRO A 264 23.56 19.82 10.06
CA PRO A 264 23.35 19.60 8.64
C PRO A 264 24.53 18.88 7.97
N ALA A 265 24.23 17.90 7.11
CA ALA A 265 25.21 17.07 6.43
C ALA A 265 25.03 17.07 4.89
N GLY A 266 23.89 17.54 4.40
CA GLY A 266 23.61 17.60 2.96
C GLY A 266 22.17 17.27 2.62
N VAL A 267 21.98 16.82 1.39
CA VAL A 267 20.69 16.40 0.87
C VAL A 267 20.88 15.11 0.07
N VAL A 268 19.94 14.19 0.21
CA VAL A 268 19.90 12.97 -0.61
C VAL A 268 18.54 12.90 -1.30
N GLU A 269 18.53 12.59 -2.57
CA GLU A 269 17.31 12.49 -3.37
C GLU A 269 17.09 11.06 -3.85
N TYR A 270 15.87 10.59 -3.67
CA TYR A 270 15.43 9.35 -4.32
C TYR A 270 14.81 9.68 -5.68
N ARG A 271 15.38 9.09 -6.72
CA ARG A 271 14.92 9.19 -8.11
C ARG A 271 14.70 7.79 -8.65
N GLY A 272 13.61 7.58 -9.37
CA GLY A 272 13.38 6.31 -10.05
C GLY A 272 14.39 6.05 -11.15
N ARG A 273 14.79 7.11 -11.86
CA ARG A 273 15.85 7.12 -12.87
C ARG A 273 16.67 8.40 -12.73
N PRO A 274 17.92 8.43 -13.23
CA PRO A 274 18.81 9.59 -13.07
C PRO A 274 18.19 10.91 -13.55
N ASP A 275 17.47 10.89 -14.68
CA ASP A 275 16.88 12.06 -15.31
C ASP A 275 15.46 12.39 -14.77
N ASP A 276 14.91 11.56 -13.90
CA ASP A 276 13.60 11.79 -13.32
C ASP A 276 13.65 12.89 -12.26
N PRO A 277 12.56 13.68 -12.09
CA PRO A 277 12.43 14.52 -10.91
C PRO A 277 12.44 13.65 -9.65
N ALA A 278 12.99 14.19 -8.55
CA ALA A 278 13.06 13.47 -7.30
C ALA A 278 11.66 13.04 -6.82
N HIS A 279 11.54 11.77 -6.44
CA HIS A 279 10.34 11.24 -5.79
C HIS A 279 10.27 11.67 -4.33
N ALA A 280 11.43 11.73 -3.69
CA ALA A 280 11.59 12.22 -2.34
C ALA A 280 12.94 12.90 -2.21
N THR A 281 12.95 13.95 -1.41
CA THR A 281 14.15 14.69 -1.01
C THR A 281 14.28 14.58 0.50
N PHE A 282 15.44 14.18 0.96
CA PHE A 282 15.78 14.06 2.36
C PHE A 282 16.83 15.11 2.73
N ALA A 283 16.53 15.94 3.71
CA ALA A 283 17.55 16.70 4.39
C ALA A 283 18.34 15.75 5.29
N ALA A 284 19.65 15.75 5.13
CA ALA A 284 20.55 14.87 5.85
C ALA A 284 21.21 15.63 7.00
N TYR A 285 21.25 14.97 8.16
CA TYR A 285 21.85 15.50 9.39
C TYR A 285 22.73 14.44 10.04
N ILE A 286 23.65 14.91 10.86
CA ILE A 286 24.41 14.06 11.77
C ILE A 286 23.93 14.32 13.18
N VAL A 287 23.81 13.24 13.94
CA VAL A 287 23.56 13.29 15.38
C VAL A 287 24.40 12.22 16.09
N GLU A 288 24.81 12.50 17.31
CA GLU A 288 25.52 11.56 18.20
C GLU A 288 24.65 11.26 19.41
N ASN A 289 24.72 10.03 19.91
CA ASN A 289 24.00 9.63 21.12
C ASN A 289 22.46 9.86 21.06
N ILE A 290 21.78 9.19 20.12
CA ILE A 290 20.32 9.25 20.08
C ILE A 290 19.74 8.55 21.31
N ALA A 291 18.80 9.21 22.00
CA ALA A 291 18.16 8.64 23.18
C ALA A 291 17.40 7.33 22.85
N PRO A 292 17.59 6.23 23.59
CA PRO A 292 16.95 4.94 23.32
C PRO A 292 15.42 5.02 23.24
N GLU A 293 14.82 5.93 23.99
CA GLU A 293 13.36 6.16 24.05
C GLU A 293 12.77 6.54 22.70
N VAL A 294 13.58 7.13 21.81
CA VAL A 294 13.19 7.47 20.43
C VAL A 294 12.79 6.21 19.64
N PHE A 295 13.47 5.10 19.88
CA PHE A 295 13.21 3.82 19.19
C PHE A 295 12.11 2.98 19.85
N VAL A 296 11.64 3.38 21.01
CA VAL A 296 10.50 2.75 21.71
C VAL A 296 9.22 3.56 21.49
N ALA A 297 9.26 4.85 21.83
CA ALA A 297 8.10 5.73 21.78
C ALA A 297 7.88 6.39 20.40
N GLY A 298 8.95 6.55 19.61
CA GLY A 298 8.95 7.35 18.39
C GLY A 298 8.98 8.85 18.65
N CYS A 299 9.25 9.59 17.58
CA CYS A 299 9.19 11.06 17.58
C CYS A 299 7.80 11.62 17.28
N ASP A 300 6.84 10.77 16.94
CA ASP A 300 5.47 11.17 16.66
C ASP A 300 4.68 11.37 17.95
N ARG A 301 4.83 12.49 18.62
CA ARG A 301 4.05 12.82 19.83
C ARG A 301 2.54 12.82 19.66
N ASN A 302 2.04 12.74 18.42
CA ASN A 302 0.62 12.72 18.08
C ASN A 302 0.13 11.37 17.52
N ALA A 303 0.96 10.36 17.44
CA ALA A 303 0.51 9.00 17.15
C ALA A 303 -0.12 8.42 18.42
N ARG A 304 -1.37 8.81 18.70
CA ARG A 304 -2.21 8.02 19.61
C ARG A 304 -2.31 6.61 19.02
N PRO A 305 -2.23 5.56 19.86
CA PRO A 305 -2.27 4.18 19.43
C PRO A 305 -3.53 3.83 18.65
#